data_2af977f2a2de403335b04f4235a31cb9
#
_entry.id   2af977f2a2de403335b04f4235a31cb9
#
_cell.length_a   1.000
_cell.length_b   1.000
_cell.length_c   1.000
_cell.angle_alpha   90.00
_cell.angle_beta   90.00
_cell.angle_gamma   90.00
#
_symmetry.space_group_name_H-M   'P 1'
#
loop_
_entity.id
_entity.type
_entity.pdbx_description
1 polymer ?
#
loop_
_entity_poly.entity_id
_entity_poly.type
_entity_poly.pdbx_seq_one_letter_code
_entity_poly.pdbx_strand_id
1 'polypeptide(L)'
;MEYSGPGRLVLMKRRAARSPCHLLRNSLFSSFTVGCQNATGNFRPALPDKPQREPRSLSSADTGAIVTRRFLFFLLAFLILTCTAYAAPLQPGFKTLGIWDPAKNVRLDFAVWYPSRSAPFQVNYGDWNFSAARGRPPVEGKHPLILLSHDSAGSRFSLHELASELARNGFVVLAFTHPGDNVDDMGALFMPVQVTDRAKQLTQALDIALADPETAPLIDPDRIGVLGVGPGGTAAMLIAGARLDATGWPIYCAGKEENADPYCTPWARQRMGAFSTTPNLSAPYRDRGILI
;
A
#
# COMPACT_ATOMS: atom_id res chain seq x y z
N MET A 1 6.26 -13.12 -32.49
CA MET A 1 5.16 -12.85 -31.55
C MET A 1 5.41 -11.48 -30.95
N GLU A 2 4.64 -10.52 -31.42
CA GLU A 2 4.71 -9.13 -30.99
C GLU A 2 4.20 -9.01 -29.55
N TYR A 3 5.00 -8.35 -28.72
CA TYR A 3 4.61 -7.98 -27.36
C TYR A 3 4.39 -6.48 -27.35
N SER A 4 3.14 -6.08 -27.57
CA SER A 4 2.70 -4.71 -27.40
C SER A 4 1.50 -4.68 -26.43
N GLY A 5 1.64 -3.97 -25.30
CA GLY A 5 0.51 -3.55 -24.51
C GLY A 5 0.81 -3.37 -23.01
N PRO A 6 0.39 -2.25 -22.44
CA PRO A 6 0.67 -1.90 -21.04
C PRO A 6 -0.14 -2.78 -20.08
N GLY A 7 0.51 -3.23 -19.02
CA GLY A 7 -0.05 -4.06 -17.98
C GLY A 7 -1.29 -3.43 -17.32
N ARG A 8 -2.42 -4.09 -17.49
CA ARG A 8 -3.68 -3.75 -16.84
C ARG A 8 -3.69 -4.37 -15.45
N LEU A 9 -3.74 -3.52 -14.44
CA LEU A 9 -3.96 -3.92 -13.05
C LEU A 9 -5.36 -4.55 -12.93
N VAL A 10 -5.44 -5.85 -12.63
CA VAL A 10 -6.72 -6.55 -12.38
C VAL A 10 -7.02 -6.48 -10.88
N LEU A 11 -7.94 -5.59 -10.51
CA LEU A 11 -8.54 -5.52 -9.18
C LEU A 11 -9.60 -6.63 -9.04
N MET A 12 -9.32 -7.66 -8.27
CA MET A 12 -10.36 -8.63 -7.87
C MET A 12 -11.28 -8.03 -6.80
N LYS A 13 -12.50 -7.69 -7.22
CA LYS A 13 -13.62 -7.32 -6.33
C LYS A 13 -14.17 -8.58 -5.65
N ARG A 14 -14.08 -8.67 -4.34
CA ARG A 14 -14.88 -9.62 -3.54
C ARG A 14 -16.36 -9.23 -3.62
N ARG A 15 -17.21 -10.18 -3.97
CA ARG A 15 -18.67 -10.06 -3.97
C ARG A 15 -19.17 -10.06 -2.53
N ALA A 16 -19.76 -8.93 -2.11
CA ALA A 16 -20.67 -8.90 -0.97
C ALA A 16 -22.09 -9.18 -1.46
N ALA A 17 -22.81 -10.03 -0.76
CA ALA A 17 -24.19 -10.38 -1.04
C ALA A 17 -25.09 -9.15 -0.95
N ARG A 18 -25.86 -8.87 -2.00
CA ARG A 18 -26.85 -7.79 -2.08
C ARG A 18 -28.24 -8.37 -1.84
N SER A 19 -28.95 -7.78 -0.89
CA SER A 19 -30.41 -7.80 -0.85
C SER A 19 -30.93 -6.72 -1.81
N PRO A 20 -32.00 -6.97 -2.57
CA PRO A 20 -32.46 -6.03 -3.57
C PRO A 20 -33.46 -5.02 -2.97
N CYS A 21 -33.08 -3.76 -2.89
CA CYS A 21 -34.03 -2.65 -2.82
C CYS A 21 -33.97 -1.91 -4.15
N HIS A 22 -35.07 -1.92 -4.92
CA HIS A 22 -35.21 -1.17 -6.16
C HIS A 22 -35.67 0.26 -5.89
N LEU A 23 -34.89 1.23 -6.39
CA LEU A 23 -35.32 2.63 -6.52
C LEU A 23 -36.02 2.82 -7.86
N LEU A 24 -37.32 3.11 -7.86
CA LEU A 24 -38.05 3.60 -9.01
C LEU A 24 -38.03 5.14 -9.01
N ARG A 25 -37.51 5.72 -10.10
CA ARG A 25 -37.47 7.15 -10.34
C ARG A 25 -38.69 7.50 -11.19
N ASN A 26 -39.65 8.26 -10.65
CA ASN A 26 -40.64 8.93 -11.42
C ASN A 26 -40.41 10.44 -11.40
N SER A 27 -40.32 11.03 -12.59
CA SER A 27 -40.23 12.45 -12.84
C SER A 27 -41.58 13.11 -12.58
N LEU A 28 -41.53 14.27 -11.96
CA LEU A 28 -42.58 15.29 -11.71
C LEU A 28 -43.22 15.25 -10.31
N PHE A 29 -42.88 16.31 -9.57
CA PHE A 29 -43.48 16.78 -8.31
C PHE A 29 -43.19 16.02 -6.99
N SER A 30 -42.36 16.68 -6.18
CA SER A 30 -42.29 16.73 -4.72
C SER A 30 -43.27 15.86 -3.90
N SER A 31 -42.83 14.73 -3.40
CA SER A 31 -43.05 14.17 -2.05
C SER A 31 -42.52 12.73 -2.00
N PHE A 32 -41.57 12.47 -1.13
CA PHE A 32 -41.08 11.11 -0.88
C PHE A 32 -41.99 10.43 0.15
N THR A 33 -42.66 9.36 -0.25
CA THR A 33 -43.32 8.44 0.69
C THR A 33 -42.65 7.07 0.55
N VAL A 34 -42.05 6.59 1.64
CA VAL A 34 -41.49 5.24 1.72
C VAL A 34 -42.61 4.32 2.19
N GLY A 35 -43.09 3.47 1.31
CA GLY A 35 -44.05 2.40 1.63
C GLY A 35 -43.37 1.03 1.62
N CYS A 36 -43.30 0.37 2.76
CA CYS A 36 -42.96 -1.06 2.83
C CYS A 36 -44.27 -1.87 2.76
N GLN A 37 -44.45 -2.71 1.73
CA GLN A 37 -45.56 -3.64 1.65
C GLN A 37 -45.23 -4.92 2.39
N ASN A 38 -46.06 -5.27 3.37
CA ASN A 38 -46.08 -6.59 3.98
C ASN A 38 -46.98 -7.52 3.16
N ALA A 39 -46.52 -8.73 2.95
CA ALA A 39 -47.15 -9.76 2.14
C ALA A 39 -48.34 -10.44 2.85
N THR A 40 -49.38 -9.70 3.19
CA THR A 40 -50.72 -10.25 3.47
C THR A 40 -51.73 -9.15 3.23
N GLY A 41 -52.41 -9.21 2.10
CA GLY A 41 -53.45 -8.27 1.71
C GLY A 41 -54.68 -8.38 2.60
N ASN A 42 -54.84 -7.45 3.52
CA ASN A 42 -56.15 -7.21 4.15
C ASN A 42 -56.34 -5.69 4.33
N PHE A 43 -57.40 -5.23 3.68
CA PHE A 43 -57.97 -3.88 3.81
C PHE A 43 -58.62 -3.73 5.21
N ARG A 44 -58.26 -2.69 5.96
CA ARG A 44 -59.02 -2.27 7.15
C ARG A 44 -59.82 -1.05 6.83
N PRO A 45 -61.10 -0.97 7.27
CA PRO A 45 -61.97 0.16 7.02
C PRO A 45 -61.62 1.37 7.85
N ALA A 46 -61.99 2.54 7.34
CA ALA A 46 -61.72 3.85 7.93
C ALA A 46 -62.39 4.02 9.31
N LEU A 47 -61.67 4.61 10.23
CA LEU A 47 -62.19 5.08 11.54
C LEU A 47 -62.89 6.43 11.41
N PRO A 48 -63.88 6.70 12.23
CA PRO A 48 -64.71 7.90 12.14
C PRO A 48 -63.99 9.18 12.54
N ASP A 49 -64.46 10.29 11.95
CA ASP A 49 -64.01 11.67 12.09
C ASP A 49 -63.79 12.13 13.53
N LYS A 50 -62.60 12.66 13.81
CA LYS A 50 -62.35 13.41 15.05
C LYS A 50 -62.76 14.84 14.87
N PRO A 51 -63.32 15.49 15.92
CA PRO A 51 -63.77 16.87 15.79
C PRO A 51 -62.63 17.83 15.46
N GLN A 52 -62.86 18.69 14.51
CA GLN A 52 -61.95 19.75 14.05
C GLN A 52 -61.68 20.70 15.24
N ARG A 53 -60.44 20.80 15.66
CA ARG A 53 -59.96 21.87 16.52
C ARG A 53 -59.75 23.10 15.65
N GLU A 54 -60.40 24.17 15.98
CA GLU A 54 -60.18 25.50 15.36
C GLU A 54 -58.68 25.87 15.48
N PRO A 55 -58.10 26.42 14.39
CA PRO A 55 -56.73 26.87 14.38
C PRO A 55 -56.59 28.09 15.30
N ARG A 56 -55.84 27.95 16.43
CA ARG A 56 -55.41 29.10 17.23
C ARG A 56 -54.56 30.01 16.32
N SER A 57 -55.02 31.24 16.10
CA SER A 57 -54.24 32.27 15.46
C SER A 57 -52.98 32.56 16.31
N LEU A 58 -51.83 32.20 15.80
CA LEU A 58 -50.54 32.55 16.41
C LEU A 58 -50.36 34.08 16.30
N SER A 59 -50.06 34.75 17.40
CA SER A 59 -49.79 36.18 17.43
C SER A 59 -48.53 36.47 16.56
N SER A 60 -48.44 37.65 15.98
CA SER A 60 -47.32 38.05 15.14
C SER A 60 -45.98 38.03 15.88
N ALA A 61 -45.99 38.09 17.21
CA ALA A 61 -44.81 37.99 18.06
C ALA A 61 -44.25 36.54 18.12
N ASP A 62 -45.13 35.52 18.11
CA ASP A 62 -44.71 34.10 18.14
C ASP A 62 -44.09 33.65 16.82
N THR A 63 -44.57 34.20 15.69
CA THR A 63 -44.00 33.87 14.37
C THR A 63 -42.56 34.38 14.24
N GLY A 64 -42.25 35.57 14.74
CA GLY A 64 -40.90 36.14 14.72
C GLY A 64 -39.88 35.29 15.51
N ALA A 65 -40.29 34.85 16.72
CA ALA A 65 -39.43 34.03 17.59
C ALA A 65 -39.14 32.64 17.00
N ILE A 66 -40.13 32.03 16.32
CA ILE A 66 -39.96 30.72 15.67
C ILE A 66 -39.02 30.82 14.47
N VAL A 67 -39.15 31.88 13.65
CA VAL A 67 -38.28 32.12 12.46
C VAL A 67 -36.84 32.36 12.91
N THR A 68 -36.62 33.19 13.91
CA THR A 68 -35.28 33.49 14.45
C THR A 68 -34.60 32.23 15.02
N ARG A 69 -35.37 31.41 15.78
CA ARG A 69 -34.85 30.16 16.35
C ARG A 69 -34.49 29.12 15.29
N ARG A 70 -35.28 29.02 14.23
CA ARG A 70 -34.97 28.14 13.06
C ARG A 70 -33.75 28.63 12.31
N PHE A 71 -33.64 29.95 12.09
CA PHE A 71 -32.47 30.54 11.41
C PHE A 71 -31.19 30.32 12.23
N LEU A 72 -31.26 30.50 13.55
CA LEU A 72 -30.11 30.24 14.44
C LEU A 72 -29.71 28.77 14.44
N PHE A 73 -30.66 27.85 14.37
CA PHE A 73 -30.42 26.41 14.28
C PHE A 73 -29.77 26.02 12.97
N PHE A 74 -30.21 26.58 11.85
CA PHE A 74 -29.59 26.35 10.54
C PHE A 74 -28.21 26.99 10.44
N LEU A 75 -27.99 28.15 11.03
CA LEU A 75 -26.70 28.81 11.09
C LEU A 75 -25.70 27.99 11.93
N LEU A 76 -26.16 27.49 13.08
CA LEU A 76 -25.33 26.61 13.95
C LEU A 76 -25.02 25.27 13.27
N ALA A 77 -26.00 24.65 12.61
CA ALA A 77 -25.82 23.44 11.83
C ALA A 77 -24.86 23.67 10.64
N PHE A 78 -24.95 24.80 9.97
CA PHE A 78 -24.04 25.18 8.88
C PHE A 78 -22.61 25.42 9.39
N LEU A 79 -22.44 26.06 10.56
CA LEU A 79 -21.14 26.25 11.20
C LEU A 79 -20.49 24.90 11.60
N ILE A 80 -21.30 23.96 12.09
CA ILE A 80 -20.82 22.61 12.46
C ILE A 80 -20.43 21.80 11.21
N LEU A 81 -21.18 21.94 10.10
CA LEU A 81 -20.87 21.26 8.84
C LEU A 81 -19.59 21.80 8.16
N THR A 82 -19.23 23.05 8.39
CA THR A 82 -18.02 23.66 7.77
C THR A 82 -16.73 23.36 8.55
N CYS A 83 -16.83 22.82 9.77
CA CYS A 83 -15.67 22.44 10.58
C CYS A 83 -15.19 21.02 10.23
N THR A 84 -15.11 20.66 8.94
CA THR A 84 -14.29 19.55 8.51
C THR A 84 -12.85 19.97 8.72
N ALA A 85 -12.23 19.52 9.82
CA ALA A 85 -10.80 19.67 10.02
C ALA A 85 -10.08 19.05 8.80
N TYR A 86 -9.60 19.89 7.91
CA TYR A 86 -8.79 19.46 6.77
C TYR A 86 -7.50 18.93 7.38
N ALA A 87 -7.41 17.61 7.56
CA ALA A 87 -6.20 16.99 8.06
C ALA A 87 -5.07 17.32 7.08
N ALA A 88 -4.03 17.98 7.56
CA ALA A 88 -2.88 18.29 6.72
C ALA A 88 -2.39 17.01 6.00
N PRO A 89 -2.05 17.10 4.71
CA PRO A 89 -1.60 15.94 3.93
C PRO A 89 -0.38 15.30 4.59
N LEU A 90 -0.33 13.98 4.53
CA LEU A 90 0.80 13.22 5.05
C LEU A 90 2.07 13.57 4.29
N GLN A 91 3.17 13.61 5.00
CA GLN A 91 4.51 13.83 4.47
C GLN A 91 5.38 12.60 4.72
N PRO A 92 6.41 12.36 3.89
CA PRO A 92 7.30 11.23 4.11
C PRO A 92 8.20 11.51 5.31
N GLY A 93 7.95 10.87 6.44
CA GLY A 93 8.93 10.71 7.51
C GLY A 93 10.06 9.81 7.05
N PHE A 94 11.25 9.94 7.60
CA PHE A 94 12.42 9.20 7.16
C PHE A 94 13.41 8.94 8.29
N LYS A 95 13.95 7.72 8.34
CA LYS A 95 15.11 7.36 9.18
C LYS A 95 15.95 6.26 8.51
N THR A 96 17.19 6.09 8.97
CA THR A 96 18.05 4.98 8.58
C THR A 96 18.31 4.08 9.78
N LEU A 97 18.43 2.79 9.52
CA LEU A 97 18.87 1.77 10.47
C LEU A 97 20.11 1.08 9.90
N GLY A 98 21.07 0.75 10.76
CA GLY A 98 22.21 -0.09 10.41
C GLY A 98 22.40 -1.13 11.50
N ILE A 99 22.37 -2.41 11.12
CA ILE A 99 22.50 -3.53 12.04
C ILE A 99 23.66 -4.40 11.59
N TRP A 100 24.49 -4.81 12.54
CA TRP A 100 25.58 -5.75 12.28
C TRP A 100 25.06 -7.19 12.32
N ASP A 101 25.27 -7.94 11.23
CA ASP A 101 25.02 -9.39 11.17
C ASP A 101 26.33 -10.12 11.52
N PRO A 102 26.51 -10.61 12.74
CA PRO A 102 27.76 -11.25 13.14
C PRO A 102 28.00 -12.60 12.46
N ALA A 103 26.93 -13.27 12.00
CA ALA A 103 27.05 -14.57 11.34
C ALA A 103 27.65 -14.44 9.94
N LYS A 104 27.42 -13.32 9.27
CA LYS A 104 27.95 -13.04 7.93
C LYS A 104 29.07 -12.00 7.93
N ASN A 105 29.38 -11.43 9.09
CA ASN A 105 30.35 -10.34 9.24
C ASN A 105 30.06 -9.18 8.28
N VAL A 106 28.79 -8.77 8.17
CA VAL A 106 28.34 -7.74 7.25
C VAL A 106 27.39 -6.77 7.96
N ARG A 107 27.45 -5.51 7.55
CA ARG A 107 26.47 -4.50 7.97
C ARG A 107 25.25 -4.57 7.08
N LEU A 108 24.07 -4.65 7.69
CA LEU A 108 22.78 -4.57 7.03
C LEU A 108 22.26 -3.15 7.14
N ASP A 109 22.12 -2.47 6.02
CA ASP A 109 21.71 -1.08 5.96
C ASP A 109 20.29 -0.93 5.41
N PHE A 110 19.45 -0.23 6.18
CA PHE A 110 18.04 0.01 5.88
C PHE A 110 17.74 1.49 5.77
N ALA A 111 16.70 1.81 5.04
CA ALA A 111 16.02 3.10 5.05
C ALA A 111 14.53 2.86 5.29
N VAL A 112 13.95 3.61 6.22
CA VAL A 112 12.55 3.51 6.61
C VAL A 112 11.86 4.81 6.29
N TRP A 113 10.84 4.74 5.43
CA TRP A 113 9.90 5.83 5.22
C TRP A 113 8.60 5.52 5.96
N TYR A 114 7.97 6.53 6.51
CA TYR A 114 6.75 6.40 7.30
C TYR A 114 5.87 7.64 7.19
N PRO A 115 4.56 7.54 7.41
CA PRO A 115 3.68 8.68 7.42
C PRO A 115 4.05 9.65 8.54
N SER A 116 4.20 10.95 8.22
CA SER A 116 4.43 12.02 9.19
C SER A 116 3.56 13.23 8.87
N ARG A 117 3.29 14.07 9.86
CA ARG A 117 2.64 15.38 9.67
C ARG A 117 3.64 16.53 9.72
N SER A 118 4.91 16.24 9.97
CA SER A 118 5.97 17.25 10.03
C SER A 118 6.35 17.73 8.65
N ALA A 119 6.66 18.99 8.52
CA ALA A 119 7.15 19.57 7.26
C ALA A 119 8.44 18.86 6.83
N PRO A 120 8.55 18.45 5.56
CA PRO A 120 9.75 17.85 5.02
C PRO A 120 10.82 18.91 4.75
N PHE A 121 12.06 18.48 4.73
CA PHE A 121 13.22 19.29 4.34
C PHE A 121 14.15 18.46 3.46
N GLN A 122 15.12 19.11 2.83
CA GLN A 122 16.08 18.46 1.94
C GLN A 122 16.99 17.51 2.74
N VAL A 123 17.00 16.25 2.36
CA VAL A 123 17.84 15.19 2.93
C VAL A 123 18.85 14.75 1.89
N ASN A 124 20.14 14.73 2.28
CA ASN A 124 21.26 14.37 1.41
C ASN A 124 21.95 13.11 1.96
N TYR A 125 22.14 12.10 1.11
CA TYR A 125 22.90 10.88 1.36
C TYR A 125 23.79 10.57 0.14
N GLY A 126 25.00 11.11 0.13
CA GLY A 126 25.88 11.02 -1.03
C GLY A 126 25.22 11.66 -2.25
N ASP A 127 25.04 10.89 -3.32
CA ASP A 127 24.41 11.35 -4.56
C ASP A 127 22.86 11.41 -4.48
N TRP A 128 22.28 10.91 -3.39
CA TRP A 128 20.84 10.87 -3.19
C TRP A 128 20.33 12.11 -2.49
N ASN A 129 19.44 12.83 -3.19
CA ASN A 129 18.82 14.05 -2.69
C ASN A 129 17.29 13.94 -2.78
N PHE A 130 16.60 14.02 -1.66
CA PHE A 130 15.14 13.91 -1.60
C PHE A 130 14.57 14.72 -0.44
N SER A 131 13.27 15.01 -0.50
CA SER A 131 12.58 15.78 0.53
C SER A 131 11.84 14.83 1.48
N ALA A 132 12.19 14.88 2.77
CA ALA A 132 11.56 14.07 3.81
C ALA A 132 11.64 14.72 5.20
N ALA A 133 10.73 14.37 6.10
CA ALA A 133 10.73 14.76 7.49
C ALA A 133 11.65 13.83 8.32
N ARG A 134 12.96 13.94 8.10
CA ARG A 134 13.97 13.07 8.74
C ARG A 134 13.97 13.21 10.25
N GLY A 135 13.87 12.07 10.95
CA GLY A 135 13.89 12.03 12.42
C GLY A 135 12.68 12.70 13.08
N ARG A 136 11.61 12.97 12.33
CA ARG A 136 10.39 13.57 12.86
C ARG A 136 9.41 12.47 13.28
N PRO A 137 8.48 12.77 14.20
CA PRO A 137 7.52 11.80 14.69
C PRO A 137 6.68 11.20 13.57
N PRO A 138 6.44 9.88 13.59
CA PRO A 138 5.44 9.24 12.74
C PRO A 138 4.01 9.66 13.13
N VAL A 139 3.07 9.46 12.23
CA VAL A 139 1.65 9.46 12.59
C VAL A 139 1.37 8.24 13.47
N GLU A 140 0.63 8.46 14.54
CA GLU A 140 0.25 7.40 15.45
C GLU A 140 -0.60 6.32 14.77
N GLY A 141 -0.46 5.08 15.23
CA GLY A 141 -1.18 3.92 14.74
C GLY A 141 -0.31 2.95 13.95
N LYS A 142 -0.94 1.84 13.56
CA LYS A 142 -0.31 0.81 12.75
C LYS A 142 -0.60 1.02 11.26
N HIS A 143 0.43 0.93 10.45
CA HIS A 143 0.40 1.15 9.01
C HIS A 143 0.77 -0.12 8.25
N PRO A 144 0.23 -0.35 7.05
CA PRO A 144 0.69 -1.44 6.20
C PRO A 144 2.16 -1.24 5.87
N LEU A 145 2.92 -2.34 5.86
CA LEU A 145 4.35 -2.36 5.51
C LEU A 145 4.56 -2.77 4.06
N ILE A 146 5.44 -2.07 3.36
CA ILE A 146 6.02 -2.50 2.09
C ILE A 146 7.52 -2.75 2.27
N LEU A 147 7.95 -3.99 2.00
CA LEU A 147 9.37 -4.31 1.81
C LEU A 147 9.78 -3.91 0.39
N LEU A 148 10.79 -3.08 0.25
CA LEU A 148 11.20 -2.52 -1.03
C LEU A 148 12.61 -3.01 -1.40
N SER A 149 12.71 -3.75 -2.51
CA SER A 149 13.93 -4.34 -3.02
C SER A 149 14.37 -3.67 -4.32
N HIS A 150 15.57 -3.09 -4.32
CA HIS A 150 16.14 -2.37 -5.46
C HIS A 150 16.62 -3.30 -6.60
N ASP A 151 16.87 -2.73 -7.76
CA ASP A 151 17.52 -3.41 -8.89
C ASP A 151 19.01 -3.72 -8.60
N SER A 152 19.69 -4.46 -9.47
CA SER A 152 21.14 -4.67 -9.40
C SER A 152 21.89 -3.35 -9.35
N ALA A 153 23.00 -3.32 -8.62
CA ALA A 153 23.82 -2.13 -8.38
C ALA A 153 23.07 -0.97 -7.70
N GLY A 154 21.90 -1.22 -7.12
CA GLY A 154 21.14 -0.20 -6.40
C GLY A 154 21.52 -0.12 -4.92
N SER A 155 20.70 0.62 -4.17
CA SER A 155 20.81 0.78 -2.73
C SER A 155 19.42 0.97 -2.11
N ARG A 156 19.35 1.05 -0.79
CA ARG A 156 18.15 1.43 -0.04
C ARG A 156 17.53 2.75 -0.46
N PHE A 157 18.26 3.58 -1.23
CA PHE A 157 17.77 4.88 -1.70
C PHE A 157 17.29 4.87 -3.16
N SER A 158 17.58 3.83 -3.93
CA SER A 158 17.30 3.80 -5.38
C SER A 158 15.85 4.07 -5.75
N LEU A 159 14.92 3.71 -4.87
CA LEU A 159 13.48 3.89 -5.07
C LEU A 159 12.88 4.88 -4.07
N HIS A 160 13.65 5.90 -3.66
CA HIS A 160 13.27 6.88 -2.64
C HIS A 160 12.02 7.70 -3.01
N GLU A 161 11.79 7.99 -4.29
CA GLU A 161 10.58 8.69 -4.74
C GLU A 161 9.33 7.85 -4.50
N LEU A 162 9.38 6.56 -4.92
CA LEU A 162 8.30 5.62 -4.67
C LEU A 162 8.05 5.41 -3.19
N ALA A 163 9.12 5.23 -2.40
CA ALA A 163 9.02 5.07 -0.96
C ALA A 163 8.40 6.31 -0.28
N SER A 164 8.79 7.51 -0.73
CA SER A 164 8.23 8.76 -0.25
C SER A 164 6.74 8.89 -0.58
N GLU A 165 6.34 8.50 -1.78
CA GLU A 165 4.93 8.54 -2.20
C GLU A 165 4.08 7.52 -1.44
N LEU A 166 4.57 6.31 -1.23
CA LEU A 166 3.91 5.32 -0.39
C LEU A 166 3.73 5.82 1.05
N ALA A 167 4.73 6.48 1.62
CA ALA A 167 4.63 7.07 2.96
C ALA A 167 3.59 8.19 3.03
N ARG A 168 3.47 9.04 1.98
CA ARG A 168 2.37 10.03 1.88
C ARG A 168 0.98 9.36 1.82
N ASN A 169 0.91 8.14 1.31
CA ASN A 169 -0.31 7.36 1.22
C ASN A 169 -0.55 6.42 2.42
N GLY A 170 0.18 6.62 3.52
CA GLY A 170 -0.08 5.94 4.77
C GLY A 170 0.63 4.60 4.95
N PHE A 171 1.61 4.27 4.12
CA PHE A 171 2.42 3.05 4.25
C PHE A 171 3.70 3.31 5.04
N VAL A 172 4.16 2.32 5.78
CA VAL A 172 5.55 2.20 6.18
C VAL A 172 6.30 1.46 5.08
N VAL A 173 7.46 1.96 4.68
CA VAL A 173 8.30 1.33 3.65
C VAL A 173 9.65 1.03 4.24
N LEU A 174 10.08 -0.22 4.14
CA LEU A 174 11.41 -0.67 4.53
C LEU A 174 12.20 -1.01 3.27
N ALA A 175 13.16 -0.16 2.92
CA ALA A 175 14.09 -0.42 1.83
C ALA A 175 15.43 -0.92 2.38
N PHE A 176 16.04 -1.85 1.67
CA PHE A 176 17.23 -2.56 2.10
C PHE A 176 18.33 -2.48 1.04
N THR A 177 19.58 -2.29 1.45
CA THR A 177 20.75 -2.43 0.58
C THR A 177 21.22 -3.88 0.63
N HIS A 178 21.13 -4.61 -0.49
CA HIS A 178 21.44 -6.03 -0.56
C HIS A 178 22.96 -6.26 -0.56
N PRO A 179 23.54 -6.90 0.46
CA PRO A 179 24.95 -7.31 0.43
C PRO A 179 25.25 -8.20 -0.77
N GLY A 180 26.36 -7.93 -1.44
CA GLY A 180 26.80 -8.68 -2.63
C GLY A 180 26.16 -8.24 -3.94
N ASP A 181 25.11 -7.41 -3.91
CA ASP A 181 24.47 -6.89 -5.13
C ASP A 181 23.91 -5.48 -4.91
N ASN A 182 24.81 -4.53 -4.73
CA ASN A 182 24.52 -3.12 -4.50
C ASN A 182 25.59 -2.25 -5.18
N VAL A 183 25.43 -0.92 -5.08
CA VAL A 183 26.34 0.05 -5.69
C VAL A 183 27.81 -0.09 -5.27
N ASP A 184 28.05 -0.55 -4.05
CA ASP A 184 29.41 -0.70 -3.48
C ASP A 184 29.98 -2.11 -3.64
N ASP A 185 29.11 -3.12 -3.84
CA ASP A 185 29.51 -4.52 -3.94
C ASP A 185 28.62 -5.28 -4.92
N MET A 186 29.19 -5.69 -6.05
CA MET A 186 28.56 -6.46 -7.12
C MET A 186 29.06 -7.91 -7.18
N GLY A 187 29.63 -8.41 -6.09
CA GLY A 187 30.26 -9.75 -6.04
C GLY A 187 29.28 -10.89 -6.38
N ALA A 188 28.01 -10.75 -6.07
CA ALA A 188 26.98 -11.75 -6.36
C ALA A 188 26.30 -11.58 -7.72
N LEU A 189 26.64 -10.57 -8.52
CA LEU A 189 26.01 -10.31 -9.82
C LEU A 189 26.11 -11.53 -10.75
N PHE A 190 24.97 -11.95 -11.28
CA PHE A 190 24.82 -13.17 -12.11
C PHE A 190 25.24 -14.48 -11.40
N MET A 191 25.34 -14.48 -10.08
CA MET A 191 25.48 -15.73 -9.34
C MET A 191 24.12 -16.24 -8.85
N PRO A 192 23.98 -17.56 -8.64
CA PRO A 192 22.75 -18.12 -8.06
C PRO A 192 22.31 -17.43 -6.75
N VAL A 193 23.28 -17.06 -5.94
CA VAL A 193 23.06 -16.39 -4.63
C VAL A 193 22.45 -15.00 -4.77
N GLN A 194 22.64 -14.30 -5.90
CA GLN A 194 22.02 -13.01 -6.15
C GLN A 194 20.50 -13.08 -5.98
N VAL A 195 19.87 -14.14 -6.47
CA VAL A 195 18.42 -14.30 -6.40
C VAL A 195 17.98 -14.88 -5.06
N THR A 196 18.63 -15.98 -4.63
CA THR A 196 18.21 -16.71 -3.44
C THR A 196 18.50 -15.95 -2.14
N ASP A 197 19.62 -15.25 -2.07
CA ASP A 197 19.99 -14.53 -0.87
C ASP A 197 19.21 -13.23 -0.70
N ARG A 198 18.82 -12.55 -1.78
CA ARG A 198 17.95 -11.38 -1.68
C ARG A 198 16.62 -11.72 -1.00
N ALA A 199 16.01 -12.85 -1.33
CA ALA A 199 14.78 -13.30 -0.68
C ALA A 199 14.98 -13.57 0.82
N LYS A 200 16.09 -14.23 1.20
CA LYS A 200 16.46 -14.44 2.63
C LYS A 200 16.72 -13.12 3.34
N GLN A 201 17.44 -12.21 2.69
CA GLN A 201 17.77 -10.90 3.25
C GLN A 201 16.51 -10.06 3.49
N LEU A 202 15.51 -10.11 2.58
CA LEU A 202 14.23 -9.42 2.79
C LEU A 202 13.44 -10.00 3.96
N THR A 203 13.47 -11.33 4.15
CA THR A 203 12.84 -11.95 5.33
C THR A 203 13.55 -11.54 6.61
N GLN A 204 14.88 -11.53 6.61
CA GLN A 204 15.67 -11.04 7.74
C GLN A 204 15.39 -9.57 8.03
N ALA A 205 15.25 -8.73 6.99
CA ALA A 205 14.89 -7.33 7.13
C ALA A 205 13.51 -7.14 7.79
N LEU A 206 12.55 -7.98 7.43
CA LEU A 206 11.23 -7.99 8.07
C LEU A 206 11.33 -8.36 9.56
N ASP A 207 12.05 -9.42 9.89
CA ASP A 207 12.24 -9.83 11.28
C ASP A 207 12.88 -8.74 12.14
N ILE A 208 13.88 -8.06 11.58
CA ILE A 208 14.54 -6.92 12.22
C ILE A 208 13.56 -5.78 12.44
N ALA A 209 12.77 -5.41 11.42
CA ALA A 209 11.81 -4.32 11.53
C ALA A 209 10.70 -4.59 12.55
N LEU A 210 10.25 -5.83 12.65
CA LEU A 210 9.24 -6.26 13.63
C LEU A 210 9.81 -6.39 15.05
N ALA A 211 11.12 -6.49 15.21
CA ALA A 211 11.79 -6.52 16.50
C ALA A 211 12.32 -5.14 16.95
N ASP A 212 12.48 -4.20 16.03
CA ASP A 212 13.01 -2.86 16.32
C ASP A 212 12.01 -2.03 17.13
N PRO A 213 12.36 -1.51 18.33
CA PRO A 213 11.42 -0.84 19.22
C PRO A 213 10.83 0.45 18.67
N GLU A 214 11.48 1.06 17.68
CA GLU A 214 10.99 2.30 17.05
C GLU A 214 10.15 2.03 15.79
N THR A 215 10.37 0.90 15.11
CA THR A 215 9.71 0.57 13.85
C THR A 215 8.52 -0.36 14.05
N ALA A 216 8.65 -1.38 14.91
CA ALA A 216 7.61 -2.36 15.18
C ALA A 216 6.25 -1.75 15.59
N PRO A 217 6.19 -0.70 16.43
CA PRO A 217 4.92 -0.07 16.78
C PRO A 217 4.18 0.55 15.60
N LEU A 218 4.89 0.89 14.51
CA LEU A 218 4.31 1.51 13.32
C LEU A 218 3.75 0.50 12.32
N ILE A 219 4.15 -0.78 12.44
CA ILE A 219 3.84 -1.82 11.46
C ILE A 219 2.56 -2.57 11.85
N ASP A 220 1.66 -2.72 10.88
CA ASP A 220 0.57 -3.68 10.96
C ASP A 220 1.07 -5.05 10.44
N PRO A 221 1.27 -6.03 11.32
CA PRO A 221 1.83 -7.33 10.92
C PRO A 221 0.90 -8.16 10.03
N ASP A 222 -0.39 -7.80 9.96
CA ASP A 222 -1.37 -8.49 9.13
C ASP A 222 -1.46 -7.88 7.71
N ARG A 223 -0.73 -6.77 7.46
CA ARG A 223 -0.74 -6.05 6.17
C ARG A 223 0.68 -5.78 5.70
N ILE A 224 1.35 -6.84 5.25
CA ILE A 224 2.73 -6.77 4.74
C ILE A 224 2.72 -7.10 3.26
N GLY A 225 3.28 -6.20 2.45
CA GLY A 225 3.51 -6.38 1.03
C GLY A 225 4.99 -6.33 0.69
N VAL A 226 5.34 -6.80 -0.49
CA VAL A 226 6.70 -6.71 -1.04
C VAL A 226 6.64 -6.15 -2.46
N LEU A 227 7.60 -5.29 -2.77
CA LEU A 227 7.76 -4.69 -4.09
C LEU A 227 9.23 -4.69 -4.46
N GLY A 228 9.54 -4.93 -5.74
CA GLY A 228 10.93 -4.93 -6.19
C GLY A 228 11.06 -4.68 -7.68
N VAL A 229 12.26 -4.30 -8.09
CA VAL A 229 12.63 -4.04 -9.48
C VAL A 229 13.78 -4.96 -9.87
N GLY A 230 13.76 -5.51 -11.09
CA GLY A 230 14.79 -6.44 -11.58
C GLY A 230 14.93 -7.67 -10.67
N PRO A 231 16.15 -8.02 -10.18
CA PRO A 231 16.37 -9.09 -9.21
C PRO A 231 15.59 -8.88 -7.91
N GLY A 232 15.32 -7.63 -7.53
CA GLY A 232 14.45 -7.30 -6.40
C GLY A 232 13.02 -7.77 -6.64
N GLY A 233 12.51 -7.64 -7.87
CA GLY A 233 11.20 -8.16 -8.27
C GLY A 233 11.15 -9.70 -8.20
N THR A 234 12.20 -10.36 -8.63
CA THR A 234 12.35 -11.83 -8.51
C THR A 234 12.35 -12.25 -7.03
N ALA A 235 13.09 -11.55 -6.17
CA ALA A 235 13.09 -11.80 -4.74
C ALA A 235 11.71 -11.60 -4.11
N ALA A 236 10.98 -10.56 -4.54
CA ALA A 236 9.62 -10.30 -4.10
C ALA A 236 8.67 -11.46 -4.46
N MET A 237 8.74 -11.97 -5.69
CA MET A 237 7.96 -13.14 -6.11
C MET A 237 8.31 -14.40 -5.30
N LEU A 238 9.59 -14.63 -5.02
CA LEU A 238 10.03 -15.79 -4.23
C LEU A 238 9.48 -15.74 -2.80
N ILE A 239 9.55 -14.59 -2.13
CA ILE A 239 8.97 -14.41 -0.79
C ILE A 239 7.46 -14.68 -0.82
N ALA A 240 6.80 -14.25 -1.87
CA ALA A 240 5.38 -14.46 -2.07
C ALA A 240 5.01 -15.93 -2.39
N GLY A 241 6.01 -16.81 -2.46
CA GLY A 241 5.83 -18.24 -2.65
C GLY A 241 5.91 -18.71 -4.10
N ALA A 242 6.41 -17.88 -5.01
CA ALA A 242 6.75 -18.32 -6.36
C ALA A 242 7.89 -19.34 -6.30
N ARG A 243 7.92 -20.23 -7.29
CA ARG A 243 9.02 -21.16 -7.52
C ARG A 243 9.78 -20.72 -8.75
N LEU A 244 11.07 -20.57 -8.61
CA LEU A 244 11.94 -20.25 -9.73
C LEU A 244 12.50 -21.54 -10.34
N ASP A 245 12.20 -21.78 -11.62
CA ASP A 245 12.82 -22.83 -12.41
C ASP A 245 13.92 -22.20 -13.28
N ALA A 246 15.15 -22.37 -12.84
CA ALA A 246 16.31 -21.86 -13.56
C ALA A 246 16.73 -22.72 -14.78
N THR A 247 16.15 -23.92 -14.94
CA THR A 247 16.51 -24.84 -16.05
C THR A 247 16.10 -24.28 -17.42
N GLY A 248 15.11 -23.42 -17.47
CA GLY A 248 14.68 -22.72 -18.69
C GLY A 248 15.63 -21.61 -19.16
N TRP A 249 16.53 -21.13 -18.29
CA TRP A 249 17.39 -19.99 -18.62
C TRP A 249 18.38 -20.25 -19.77
N PRO A 250 19.09 -21.39 -19.87
CA PRO A 250 19.93 -21.68 -21.03
C PRO A 250 19.15 -21.71 -22.34
N ILE A 251 17.93 -22.26 -22.32
CA ILE A 251 17.02 -22.31 -23.48
C ILE A 251 16.62 -20.88 -23.90
N TYR A 252 16.26 -20.04 -22.92
CA TYR A 252 15.94 -18.63 -23.16
C TYR A 252 17.11 -17.90 -23.85
N CYS A 253 18.30 -18.08 -23.32
CA CYS A 253 19.50 -17.44 -23.87
C CYS A 253 19.98 -18.01 -25.18
N ALA A 254 19.68 -19.26 -25.52
CA ALA A 254 20.11 -19.86 -26.81
C ALA A 254 19.48 -19.16 -28.03
N GLY A 255 18.30 -18.55 -27.86
CA GLY A 255 17.62 -17.80 -28.92
C GLY A 255 17.93 -16.29 -28.94
N LYS A 256 18.88 -15.81 -28.13
CA LYS A 256 19.24 -14.38 -28.04
C LYS A 256 20.60 -14.12 -28.67
N GLU A 257 20.71 -12.97 -29.34
CA GLU A 257 22.02 -12.43 -29.74
C GLU A 257 22.85 -12.16 -28.47
N GLU A 258 24.16 -12.27 -28.60
CA GLU A 258 25.10 -12.29 -27.47
C GLU A 258 24.96 -11.10 -26.50
N ASN A 259 24.59 -9.94 -27.00
CA ASN A 259 24.48 -8.70 -26.19
C ASN A 259 23.07 -8.16 -26.12
N ALA A 260 22.04 -8.90 -26.57
CA ALA A 260 20.64 -8.43 -26.54
C ALA A 260 20.04 -8.43 -25.13
N ASP A 261 20.60 -9.21 -24.22
CA ASP A 261 20.16 -9.35 -22.85
C ASP A 261 21.37 -9.50 -21.91
N PRO A 262 21.56 -8.64 -20.92
CA PRO A 262 22.68 -8.69 -19.98
C PRO A 262 22.86 -10.06 -19.31
N TYR A 263 21.75 -10.78 -19.05
CA TYR A 263 21.75 -12.11 -18.45
C TYR A 263 22.19 -13.22 -19.42
N CYS A 264 22.27 -12.94 -20.72
CA CYS A 264 22.67 -13.90 -21.75
C CYS A 264 24.09 -13.70 -22.26
N THR A 265 24.83 -12.72 -21.74
CA THR A 265 26.25 -12.52 -22.10
C THR A 265 27.10 -13.71 -21.71
N PRO A 266 28.26 -13.95 -22.36
CA PRO A 266 29.18 -15.05 -22.03
C PRO A 266 29.59 -15.04 -20.55
N TRP A 267 29.83 -13.87 -20.00
CA TRP A 267 30.15 -13.69 -18.58
C TRP A 267 29.00 -14.08 -17.65
N ALA A 268 27.79 -13.63 -17.96
CA ALA A 268 26.61 -14.02 -17.20
C ALA A 268 26.37 -15.53 -17.26
N ARG A 269 26.47 -16.13 -18.45
CA ARG A 269 26.33 -17.59 -18.66
C ARG A 269 27.35 -18.40 -17.85
N GLN A 270 28.59 -17.95 -17.79
CA GLN A 270 29.62 -18.59 -16.98
C GLN A 270 29.28 -18.56 -15.51
N ARG A 271 28.83 -17.41 -14.98
CA ARG A 271 28.51 -17.22 -13.54
C ARG A 271 27.21 -17.94 -13.13
N MET A 272 26.24 -17.98 -14.00
CA MET A 272 24.96 -18.65 -13.76
C MET A 272 24.96 -20.15 -14.11
N GLY A 273 26.06 -20.68 -14.62
CA GLY A 273 26.15 -22.08 -15.10
C GLY A 273 25.68 -23.10 -14.04
N ALA A 274 26.04 -22.91 -12.77
CA ALA A 274 25.59 -23.75 -11.67
C ALA A 274 24.10 -23.57 -11.31
N PHE A 275 23.50 -22.45 -11.67
CA PHE A 275 22.11 -22.15 -11.39
C PHE A 275 21.15 -22.91 -12.33
N SER A 276 21.56 -23.09 -13.59
CA SER A 276 20.76 -23.76 -14.62
C SER A 276 20.55 -25.25 -14.34
N THR A 277 21.26 -25.82 -13.38
CA THR A 277 21.13 -27.24 -12.98
C THR A 277 20.33 -27.42 -11.69
N THR A 278 19.88 -26.33 -11.04
CA THR A 278 19.16 -26.38 -9.79
C THR A 278 17.64 -26.28 -10.04
N PRO A 279 16.92 -27.40 -10.07
CA PRO A 279 15.47 -27.34 -10.23
C PRO A 279 14.79 -26.82 -8.96
N ASN A 280 13.71 -26.06 -9.13
CA ASN A 280 12.78 -25.65 -8.05
C ASN A 280 13.43 -24.93 -6.87
N LEU A 281 13.98 -23.75 -7.12
CA LEU A 281 14.29 -22.83 -6.04
C LEU A 281 12.98 -22.30 -5.45
N SER A 282 12.54 -22.91 -4.36
CA SER A 282 11.46 -22.40 -3.53
C SER A 282 12.06 -21.78 -2.29
N ALA A 283 11.65 -20.58 -1.99
CA ALA A 283 11.94 -20.01 -0.69
C ALA A 283 10.92 -20.52 0.35
N PRO A 284 11.33 -20.96 1.53
CA PRO A 284 10.45 -21.44 2.61
C PRO A 284 9.71 -20.31 3.32
N TYR A 285 9.38 -19.21 2.62
CA TYR A 285 8.97 -17.94 3.23
C TYR A 285 7.45 -17.73 3.28
N ARG A 286 6.67 -18.75 2.90
CA ARG A 286 5.22 -18.69 2.74
C ARG A 286 4.43 -18.43 4.02
N ASP A 287 5.04 -18.65 5.19
CA ASP A 287 4.30 -18.72 6.45
C ASP A 287 4.13 -17.38 7.18
N ARG A 288 4.51 -16.26 6.57
CA ARG A 288 4.51 -14.95 7.24
C ARG A 288 3.41 -13.98 6.80
N GLY A 289 2.39 -14.44 6.07
CA GLY A 289 1.22 -13.60 5.72
C GLY A 289 1.55 -12.44 4.77
N ILE A 290 2.64 -12.54 4.00
CA ILE A 290 3.02 -11.51 3.03
C ILE A 290 2.02 -11.52 1.88
N LEU A 291 1.39 -10.37 1.64
CA LEU A 291 0.50 -10.12 0.51
C LEU A 291 1.30 -9.56 -0.67
N ILE A 292 0.98 -9.99 -1.88
CA ILE A 292 1.56 -9.50 -3.12
C ILE A 292 0.64 -8.45 -3.72
#